data_dc6b1ba7e5bfe8ad08b9eaaa7a02be52
#
_entry.id   dc6b1ba7e5bfe8ad08b9eaaa7a02be52
#
_cell.length_a   1.000
_cell.length_b   1.000
_cell.length_c   1.000
_cell.angle_alpha   90.00
_cell.angle_beta   90.00
_cell.angle_gamma   90.00
#
_symmetry.space_group_name_H-M   'P 1'
#
loop_
_entity.id
_entity.type
_entity.pdbx_description
1 polymer ?
#
loop_
_entity_poly.entity_id
_entity_poly.type
_entity_poly.pdbx_seq_one_letter_code
_entity_poly.pdbx_strand_id
1 'polypeptide(L)'
;MSQTRSTPSRRAVVATGLGAGVLLAAQMTSSYSQNRSSKMEATIRIGSDITTLVNVFTVEPDNQQKLVQLLKEGTKSFFSKQPGFISSSVHASKEGGRAINYSQWASAKDIENFRNDPKFAPYIQRLAALAKAETILCEVVEVNHA
;
A
#
# COMPACT_ATOMS: atom_id res chain seq x y z
N MET A 1 -9.20 36.16 73.76
CA MET A 1 -9.09 37.59 73.70
C MET A 1 -9.37 37.99 72.27
N SER A 2 -10.54 38.47 72.08
CA SER A 2 -10.99 39.79 71.60
C SER A 2 -10.88 39.92 70.12
N GLN A 3 -11.98 39.79 69.43
CA GLN A 3 -12.92 40.81 68.91
C GLN A 3 -12.26 41.71 67.89
N THR A 4 -12.80 42.05 66.70
CA THR A 4 -14.12 42.60 66.36
C THR A 4 -14.25 42.59 64.82
N ARG A 5 -15.34 42.14 64.28
CA ARG A 5 -16.43 42.80 63.56
C ARG A 5 -16.06 44.08 62.78
N SER A 6 -16.37 44.07 61.44
CA SER A 6 -17.28 45.07 60.91
C SER A 6 -17.60 44.86 59.41
N THR A 7 -18.84 44.58 59.08
CA THR A 7 -19.55 45.00 57.86
C THR A 7 -20.18 46.34 58.16
N PRO A 8 -20.79 47.09 57.21
CA PRO A 8 -21.26 46.93 55.86
C PRO A 8 -21.03 48.13 54.92
N SER A 9 -21.39 48.09 53.69
CA SER A 9 -22.38 49.00 53.08
C SER A 9 -22.58 48.80 51.58
N ARG A 10 -23.83 48.78 51.28
CA ARG A 10 -24.45 48.78 49.95
C ARG A 10 -24.17 50.06 49.22
N ARG A 11 -24.00 49.99 47.90
CA ARG A 11 -24.66 50.93 46.98
C ARG A 11 -24.72 50.31 45.58
N ALA A 12 -25.94 50.14 45.12
CA ALA A 12 -26.29 49.88 43.76
C ALA A 12 -26.03 51.07 42.87
N VAL A 13 -25.47 50.88 41.70
CA VAL A 13 -25.61 51.76 40.57
C VAL A 13 -26.00 50.96 39.36
N VAL A 14 -27.21 51.20 38.93
CA VAL A 14 -27.75 50.80 37.65
C VAL A 14 -27.12 51.64 36.58
N ALA A 15 -26.52 51.13 35.57
CA ALA A 15 -26.25 51.82 34.33
C ALA A 15 -26.55 50.89 33.15
N THR A 16 -27.58 51.26 32.47
CA THR A 16 -28.07 50.81 31.18
C THR A 16 -27.03 51.11 30.11
N GLY A 17 -26.73 50.15 29.23
CA GLY A 17 -25.88 50.42 28.07
C GLY A 17 -25.80 49.26 27.12
N LEU A 18 -26.72 49.26 26.17
CA LEU A 18 -26.61 48.89 24.75
C LEU A 18 -25.54 47.86 24.31
N GLY A 19 -26.02 46.78 23.84
CA GLY A 19 -25.75 46.02 22.62
C GLY A 19 -24.35 46.03 22.03
N ALA A 20 -23.71 44.90 22.11
CA ALA A 20 -22.82 44.45 21.06
C ALA A 20 -23.01 42.95 20.90
N GLY A 21 -23.75 42.58 19.87
CA GLY A 21 -23.89 41.20 19.45
C GLY A 21 -22.52 40.67 19.06
N VAL A 22 -22.02 39.72 19.84
CA VAL A 22 -20.90 38.90 19.43
C VAL A 22 -21.45 37.91 18.44
N LEU A 23 -21.30 38.18 17.14
CA LEU A 23 -21.42 37.19 16.07
C LEU A 23 -20.34 36.14 16.31
N LEU A 24 -20.74 35.01 16.85
CA LEU A 24 -19.96 33.78 16.81
C LEU A 24 -19.96 33.33 15.36
N ALA A 25 -18.97 33.79 14.59
CA ALA A 25 -18.66 33.20 13.30
C ALA A 25 -18.13 31.79 13.57
N ALA A 26 -19.03 30.79 13.49
CA ALA A 26 -18.66 29.41 13.41
C ALA A 26 -17.83 29.26 12.12
N GLN A 27 -16.52 29.24 12.27
CA GLN A 27 -15.62 28.83 11.20
C GLN A 27 -15.86 27.34 10.98
N MET A 28 -16.75 27.03 10.05
CA MET A 28 -16.79 25.71 9.42
C MET A 28 -15.50 25.57 8.64
N THR A 29 -14.48 25.03 9.30
CA THR A 29 -13.34 24.45 8.60
C THR A 29 -13.89 23.27 7.83
N SER A 30 -14.24 23.53 6.58
CA SER A 30 -14.51 22.49 5.60
C SER A 30 -13.23 21.65 5.50
N SER A 31 -13.23 20.53 6.22
CA SER A 31 -12.25 19.50 6.00
C SER A 31 -12.50 18.95 4.61
N TYR A 32 -11.88 19.58 3.62
CA TYR A 32 -11.66 18.96 2.32
C TYR A 32 -10.80 17.73 2.61
N SER A 33 -11.48 16.62 2.87
CA SER A 33 -10.89 15.31 2.76
C SER A 33 -10.42 15.20 1.31
N GLN A 34 -9.15 15.54 1.09
CA GLN A 34 -8.48 15.17 -0.15
C GLN A 34 -8.55 13.65 -0.19
N ASN A 35 -9.50 13.16 -0.97
CA ASN A 35 -9.49 11.78 -1.44
C ASN A 35 -8.23 11.64 -2.31
N ARG A 36 -7.08 11.47 -1.66
CA ARG A 36 -5.90 10.94 -2.28
C ARG A 36 -6.29 9.53 -2.70
N SER A 37 -6.76 9.40 -3.94
CA SER A 37 -6.63 8.15 -4.66
C SER A 37 -5.21 7.69 -4.36
N SER A 38 -5.06 6.68 -3.51
CA SER A 38 -3.75 6.16 -3.13
C SER A 38 -3.13 5.62 -4.41
N LYS A 39 -2.29 6.44 -5.05
CA LYS A 39 -1.43 5.96 -6.12
C LYS A 39 -0.66 4.80 -5.51
N MET A 40 -0.94 3.60 -5.96
CA MET A 40 -0.10 2.47 -5.60
C MET A 40 1.22 2.66 -6.34
N GLU A 41 2.27 2.87 -5.57
CA GLU A 41 3.63 3.00 -6.09
C GLU A 41 4.35 1.67 -5.92
N ALA A 42 5.10 1.27 -6.95
CA ALA A 42 6.02 0.15 -6.86
C ALA A 42 7.42 0.69 -6.54
N THR A 43 8.04 0.19 -5.49
CA THR A 43 9.42 0.52 -5.13
C THR A 43 10.35 -0.57 -5.63
N ILE A 44 11.35 -0.19 -6.41
CA ILE A 44 12.47 -1.07 -6.81
C ILE A 44 13.63 -0.77 -5.88
N ARG A 45 14.15 -1.80 -5.21
CA ARG A 45 15.29 -1.69 -4.31
C ARG A 45 16.55 -2.21 -4.98
N ILE A 46 17.67 -1.51 -4.74
CA ILE A 46 19.01 -1.95 -5.12
C ILE A 46 19.70 -2.45 -3.84
N GLY A 47 20.42 -3.57 -3.94
CA GLY A 47 21.21 -4.12 -2.84
C GLY A 47 21.82 -5.45 -3.26
N SER A 48 23.05 -5.72 -2.79
CA SER A 48 23.80 -6.94 -3.14
C SER A 48 23.09 -8.23 -2.75
N ASP A 49 22.24 -8.18 -1.71
CA ASP A 49 21.54 -9.35 -1.21
C ASP A 49 20.14 -9.51 -1.83
N ILE A 50 19.62 -8.41 -2.43
CA ILE A 50 18.28 -8.42 -3.02
C ILE A 50 18.30 -9.16 -4.36
N THR A 51 17.47 -10.18 -4.46
CA THR A 51 17.28 -10.93 -5.70
C THR A 51 15.96 -10.54 -6.35
N THR A 52 16.04 -10.21 -7.63
CA THR A 52 14.86 -9.95 -8.46
C THR A 52 14.48 -11.20 -9.24
N LEU A 53 13.24 -11.61 -9.13
CA LEU A 53 12.65 -12.71 -9.87
C LEU A 53 11.70 -12.14 -10.91
N VAL A 54 12.02 -12.33 -12.18
CA VAL A 54 11.18 -11.95 -13.32
C VAL A 54 10.63 -13.20 -13.96
N ASN A 55 9.31 -13.31 -14.02
CA ASN A 55 8.64 -14.36 -14.79
C ASN A 55 7.96 -13.72 -15.99
N VAL A 56 8.29 -14.19 -17.19
CA VAL A 56 7.64 -13.79 -18.43
C VAL A 56 6.73 -14.93 -18.87
N PHE A 57 5.46 -14.65 -18.99
CA PHE A 57 4.45 -15.63 -19.43
C PHE A 57 4.02 -15.35 -20.86
N THR A 58 3.98 -16.39 -21.67
CA THR A 58 3.31 -16.39 -22.98
C THR A 58 1.98 -17.11 -22.83
N VAL A 59 0.90 -16.45 -23.24
CA VAL A 59 -0.47 -16.90 -23.01
C VAL A 59 -1.34 -16.60 -24.24
N GLU A 60 -2.37 -17.42 -24.49
CA GLU A 60 -3.38 -17.09 -25.47
C GLU A 60 -4.14 -15.84 -25.05
N PRO A 61 -4.42 -14.88 -25.97
CA PRO A 61 -5.02 -13.58 -25.61
C PRO A 61 -6.29 -13.69 -24.76
N ASP A 62 -7.16 -14.64 -25.05
CA ASP A 62 -8.41 -14.89 -24.32
C ASP A 62 -8.18 -15.36 -22.87
N ASN A 63 -7.00 -15.87 -22.57
CA ASN A 63 -6.62 -16.34 -21.25
C ASN A 63 -5.76 -15.35 -20.45
N GLN A 64 -5.32 -14.24 -21.03
CA GLN A 64 -4.46 -13.27 -20.35
C GLN A 64 -5.09 -12.76 -19.05
N GLN A 65 -6.36 -12.40 -19.06
CA GLN A 65 -7.05 -11.89 -17.86
C GLN A 65 -7.13 -12.94 -16.76
N LYS A 66 -7.34 -14.21 -17.11
CA LYS A 66 -7.34 -15.34 -16.15
C LYS A 66 -5.96 -15.51 -15.54
N LEU A 67 -4.91 -15.42 -16.36
CA LEU A 67 -3.52 -15.48 -15.89
C LEU A 67 -3.19 -14.34 -14.94
N VAL A 68 -3.52 -13.09 -15.31
CA VAL A 68 -3.31 -11.90 -14.47
C VAL A 68 -4.02 -12.05 -13.12
N GLN A 69 -5.26 -12.54 -13.13
CA GLN A 69 -6.00 -12.76 -11.89
C GLN A 69 -5.32 -13.83 -11.02
N LEU A 70 -4.88 -14.93 -11.61
CA LEU A 70 -4.16 -16.00 -10.91
C LEU A 70 -2.85 -15.49 -10.29
N LEU A 71 -2.08 -14.65 -11.00
CA LEU A 71 -0.86 -14.04 -10.49
C LEU A 71 -1.14 -13.10 -9.30
N LYS A 72 -2.21 -12.30 -9.38
CA LYS A 72 -2.64 -11.42 -8.27
C LYS A 72 -3.08 -12.23 -7.04
N GLU A 73 -3.85 -13.27 -7.24
CA GLU A 73 -4.28 -14.19 -6.17
C GLU A 73 -3.08 -14.88 -5.49
N GLY A 74 -2.15 -15.39 -6.29
CA GLY A 74 -0.92 -16.01 -5.79
C GLY A 74 -0.09 -15.06 -4.94
N THR A 75 0.08 -13.82 -5.40
CA THR A 75 0.78 -12.80 -4.62
C THR A 75 0.07 -12.54 -3.30
N LYS A 76 -1.23 -12.31 -3.32
CA LYS A 76 -2.01 -11.96 -2.11
C LYS A 76 -2.12 -13.12 -1.12
N SER A 77 -2.35 -14.34 -1.59
CA SER A 77 -2.66 -15.49 -0.73
C SER A 77 -1.42 -16.25 -0.26
N PHE A 78 -0.35 -16.25 -1.05
CA PHE A 78 0.85 -17.04 -0.81
C PHE A 78 2.12 -16.21 -0.71
N PHE A 79 2.56 -15.53 -1.80
CA PHE A 79 3.90 -14.93 -1.86
C PHE A 79 4.11 -13.81 -0.85
N SER A 80 3.13 -12.91 -0.64
CA SER A 80 3.24 -11.81 0.31
C SER A 80 3.41 -12.25 1.77
N LYS A 81 3.23 -13.52 2.06
CA LYS A 81 3.37 -14.12 3.39
C LYS A 81 4.68 -14.91 3.55
N GLN A 82 5.45 -15.03 2.47
CA GLN A 82 6.70 -15.78 2.52
C GLN A 82 7.82 -14.93 3.14
N PRO A 83 8.70 -15.56 3.94
CA PRO A 83 9.91 -14.88 4.40
C PRO A 83 10.69 -14.30 3.21
N GLY A 84 11.27 -13.13 3.40
CA GLY A 84 12.09 -12.48 2.39
C GLY A 84 11.33 -11.81 1.23
N PHE A 85 9.99 -11.94 1.14
CA PHE A 85 9.23 -11.23 0.12
C PHE A 85 9.29 -9.71 0.36
N ILE A 86 9.67 -8.94 -0.67
CA ILE A 86 9.77 -7.48 -0.60
C ILE A 86 8.61 -6.82 -1.36
N SER A 87 8.47 -7.13 -2.64
CA SER A 87 7.46 -6.52 -3.50
C SER A 87 7.16 -7.37 -4.72
N SER A 88 6.01 -7.14 -5.34
CA SER A 88 5.67 -7.72 -6.64
C SER A 88 4.82 -6.76 -7.45
N SER A 89 5.05 -6.75 -8.76
CA SER A 89 4.19 -6.07 -9.72
C SER A 89 3.85 -7.01 -10.88
N VAL A 90 2.59 -7.00 -11.29
CA VAL A 90 2.08 -7.79 -12.41
C VAL A 90 1.75 -6.85 -13.55
N HIS A 91 2.31 -7.14 -14.71
CA HIS A 91 2.12 -6.38 -15.94
C HIS A 91 1.41 -7.26 -16.97
N ALA A 92 0.42 -6.71 -17.64
CA ALA A 92 -0.24 -7.31 -18.79
C ALA A 92 0.17 -6.58 -20.06
N SER A 93 0.58 -7.30 -21.08
CA SER A 93 0.86 -6.69 -22.37
C SER A 93 -0.43 -6.19 -23.01
N LYS A 94 -0.34 -5.08 -23.74
CA LYS A 94 -1.51 -4.46 -24.37
C LYS A 94 -2.06 -5.29 -25.53
N GLU A 95 -1.20 -6.06 -26.20
CA GLU A 95 -1.58 -6.98 -27.29
C GLU A 95 -2.21 -8.29 -26.82
N GLY A 96 -2.25 -8.55 -25.50
CA GLY A 96 -2.96 -9.71 -24.91
C GLY A 96 -2.13 -10.99 -24.81
N GLY A 97 -0.98 -11.10 -25.48
CA GLY A 97 -0.23 -12.36 -25.60
C GLY A 97 0.76 -12.63 -24.48
N ARG A 98 1.00 -11.69 -23.55
CA ARG A 98 2.01 -11.83 -22.50
C ARG A 98 1.58 -11.21 -21.17
N ALA A 99 2.15 -11.75 -20.08
CA ALA A 99 2.17 -11.11 -18.77
C ALA A 99 3.56 -11.21 -18.16
N ILE A 100 3.91 -10.26 -17.30
CA ILE A 100 5.17 -10.28 -16.55
C ILE A 100 4.82 -10.17 -15.08
N ASN A 101 5.44 -11.01 -14.26
CA ASN A 101 5.49 -10.83 -12.82
C ASN A 101 6.92 -10.51 -12.41
N TYR A 102 7.13 -9.28 -11.99
CA TYR A 102 8.38 -8.79 -11.41
C TYR A 102 8.24 -8.84 -9.90
N SER A 103 9.17 -9.48 -9.20
CA SER A 103 9.18 -9.52 -7.74
C SER A 103 10.58 -9.41 -7.18
N GLN A 104 10.69 -8.78 -6.00
CA GLN A 104 11.94 -8.66 -5.27
C GLN A 104 11.88 -9.43 -3.96
N TRP A 105 13.00 -10.04 -3.62
CA TRP A 105 13.20 -10.92 -2.48
C TRP A 105 14.48 -10.55 -1.74
N ALA A 106 14.50 -10.72 -0.42
CA ALA A 106 15.66 -10.43 0.40
C ALA A 106 16.88 -11.30 0.04
N SER A 107 16.65 -12.50 -0.52
CA SER A 107 17.73 -13.35 -1.02
C SER A 107 17.24 -14.37 -2.04
N ALA A 108 18.17 -14.96 -2.80
CA ALA A 108 17.90 -16.12 -3.66
C ALA A 108 17.45 -17.35 -2.85
N LYS A 109 17.92 -17.46 -1.59
CA LYS A 109 17.54 -18.54 -0.69
C LYS A 109 16.07 -18.50 -0.32
N ASP A 110 15.49 -17.31 -0.16
CA ASP A 110 14.06 -17.15 0.12
C ASP A 110 13.21 -17.62 -1.06
N ILE A 111 13.69 -17.39 -2.29
CA ILE A 111 13.05 -17.91 -3.51
C ILE A 111 13.10 -19.43 -3.55
N GLU A 112 14.23 -20.03 -3.23
CA GLU A 112 14.39 -21.48 -3.15
C GLU A 112 13.45 -22.09 -2.09
N ASN A 113 13.35 -21.45 -0.93
CA ASN A 113 12.52 -21.92 0.18
C ASN A 113 11.04 -21.98 -0.22
N PHE A 114 10.49 -20.91 -0.83
CA PHE A 114 9.07 -20.94 -1.23
C PHE A 114 8.79 -21.93 -2.36
N ARG A 115 9.75 -22.15 -3.26
CA ARG A 115 9.63 -23.15 -4.34
C ARG A 115 9.52 -24.59 -3.82
N ASN A 116 10.13 -24.85 -2.68
CA ASN A 116 10.08 -26.12 -1.98
C ASN A 116 8.85 -26.28 -1.07
N ASP A 117 8.03 -25.24 -0.89
CA ASP A 117 6.80 -25.33 -0.11
C ASP A 117 5.77 -26.19 -0.87
N PRO A 118 5.22 -27.27 -0.26
CA PRO A 118 4.22 -28.12 -0.92
C PRO A 118 2.99 -27.36 -1.42
N LYS A 119 2.67 -26.22 -0.81
CA LYS A 119 1.55 -25.36 -1.23
C LYS A 119 1.81 -24.65 -2.56
N PHE A 120 3.04 -24.60 -3.01
CA PHE A 120 3.42 -23.97 -4.27
C PHE A 120 3.08 -24.84 -5.49
N ALA A 121 3.18 -26.16 -5.39
CA ALA A 121 2.97 -27.08 -6.51
C ALA A 121 1.58 -26.92 -7.19
N PRO A 122 0.44 -26.87 -6.45
CA PRO A 122 -0.86 -26.67 -7.08
C PRO A 122 -0.99 -25.31 -7.81
N TYR A 123 -0.33 -24.28 -7.30
CA TYR A 123 -0.31 -22.97 -7.95
C TYR A 123 0.45 -23.02 -9.29
N ILE A 124 1.60 -23.68 -9.33
CA ILE A 124 2.40 -23.87 -10.56
C ILE A 124 1.61 -24.67 -11.60
N GLN A 125 0.88 -25.72 -11.20
CA GLN A 125 0.05 -26.51 -12.12
C GLN A 125 -1.04 -25.64 -12.77
N ARG A 126 -1.68 -24.76 -12.00
CA ARG A 126 -2.68 -23.80 -12.53
C ARG A 126 -2.05 -22.82 -13.51
N LEU A 127 -0.86 -22.30 -13.22
CA LEU A 127 -0.11 -21.42 -14.14
C LEU A 127 0.25 -22.14 -15.44
N ALA A 128 0.80 -23.36 -15.34
CA ALA A 128 1.22 -24.14 -16.50
C ALA A 128 0.05 -24.54 -17.42
N ALA A 129 -1.16 -24.66 -16.87
CA ALA A 129 -2.37 -24.92 -17.65
C ALA A 129 -2.82 -23.70 -18.48
N LEU A 130 -2.39 -22.49 -18.11
CA LEU A 130 -2.77 -21.25 -18.79
C LEU A 130 -1.69 -20.69 -19.70
N ALA A 131 -0.41 -20.83 -19.33
CA ALA A 131 0.68 -20.13 -19.98
C ALA A 131 2.00 -20.90 -19.91
N LYS A 132 2.89 -20.59 -20.85
CA LYS A 132 4.30 -20.97 -20.76
C LYS A 132 5.04 -19.88 -20.01
N ALA A 133 5.88 -20.27 -19.05
CA ALA A 133 6.66 -19.35 -18.23
C ALA A 133 8.15 -19.47 -18.52
N GLU A 134 8.80 -18.31 -18.66
CA GLU A 134 10.24 -18.17 -18.60
C GLU A 134 10.59 -17.42 -17.31
N THR A 135 11.52 -17.95 -16.53
CA THR A 135 11.90 -17.42 -15.23
C THR A 135 13.34 -16.96 -15.26
N ILE A 136 13.58 -15.72 -14.86
CA ILE A 136 14.90 -15.07 -14.85
C ILE A 136 15.18 -14.57 -13.44
N LEU A 137 16.35 -14.90 -12.89
CA LEU A 137 16.88 -14.30 -11.67
C LEU A 137 17.80 -13.15 -12.09
N CYS A 138 17.58 -11.98 -11.53
CA CYS A 138 18.28 -10.76 -11.87
C CYS A 138 18.78 -10.03 -10.62
N GLU A 139 19.76 -9.19 -10.84
CA GLU A 139 20.17 -8.10 -9.97
C GLU A 139 19.71 -6.76 -10.57
N VAL A 140 19.28 -5.83 -9.74
CA VAL A 140 19.01 -4.46 -10.20
C VAL A 140 20.29 -3.68 -10.16
N VAL A 141 20.84 -3.32 -11.32
CA VAL A 141 22.12 -2.62 -11.43
C VAL A 141 21.97 -1.11 -11.36
N GLU A 142 20.80 -0.57 -11.74
CA GLU A 142 20.55 0.88 -11.75
C GLU A 142 19.05 1.18 -11.66
N VAL A 143 18.71 2.28 -10.98
CA VAL A 143 17.36 2.87 -10.96
C VAL A 143 17.48 4.37 -11.17
N ASN A 144 16.77 4.90 -12.16
CA ASN A 144 16.71 6.33 -12.44
C ASN A 144 15.32 6.87 -12.10
N HIS A 145 15.28 8.07 -11.54
CA HIS A 145 14.07 8.82 -11.25
C HIS A 145 14.07 10.12 -12.06
N ALA A 146 12.90 10.54 -12.54
CA ALA A 146 12.71 11.82 -13.20
C ALA A 146 12.54 12.94 -12.16
#